data_5597e7c1e297b502fee7b8fb8bbbc5a3
#
_entry.id   5597e7c1e297b502fee7b8fb8bbbc5a3
#
_cell.length_a   1.000
_cell.length_b   1.000
_cell.length_c   1.000
_cell.angle_alpha   90.00
_cell.angle_beta   90.00
_cell.angle_gamma   90.00
#
_symmetry.space_group_name_H-M   'P 1'
#
loop_
_entity.id
_entity.type
_entity.pdbx_description
1 polymer ?
#
loop_
_entity_poly.entity_id
_entity_poly.type
_entity_poly.pdbx_seq_one_letter_code
_entity_poly.pdbx_strand_id
1 'polypeptide(L)'
;MKPGIVRGNWQKVEDEHIVSMVARGFKWIDIAKGLPGRTGEHVRERYVNVLDDKLKKTGWTADEDRILFKYQRLLGNRWSEIRKHLPGRSDNSIKNRYHNKRNAYLRKLKREGSEKKSSESLAV
;
A
#
# COMPACT_ATOMS: atom_id res chain seq x y z
N MET A 1 -29.31 -4.31 -12.63
CA MET A 1 -28.11 -3.58 -12.18
C MET A 1 -28.29 -3.18 -10.74
N LYS A 2 -27.41 -3.57 -9.88
CA LYS A 2 -27.49 -3.08 -8.50
C LYS A 2 -27.12 -1.59 -8.51
N PRO A 3 -28.11 -0.72 -8.29
CA PRO A 3 -27.74 0.66 -8.06
C PRO A 3 -26.85 0.66 -6.85
N GLY A 4 -25.68 1.08 -6.99
CA GLY A 4 -25.13 1.40 -5.82
C GLY A 4 -23.75 0.97 -5.47
N ILE A 5 -23.05 0.18 -6.22
CA ILE A 5 -21.61 0.05 -5.96
C ILE A 5 -20.92 1.20 -6.64
N VAL A 6 -20.43 2.15 -5.83
CA VAL A 6 -19.69 3.28 -6.36
C VAL A 6 -18.27 2.82 -6.62
N ARG A 7 -17.87 2.92 -7.87
CA ARG A 7 -16.46 2.74 -8.25
C ARG A 7 -15.90 4.13 -8.53
N GLY A 8 -14.86 4.49 -7.83
CA GLY A 8 -14.22 5.76 -8.06
C GLY A 8 -13.78 6.42 -6.77
N ASN A 9 -13.42 7.68 -6.90
CA ASN A 9 -12.79 8.43 -5.83
C ASN A 9 -13.72 8.60 -4.63
N TRP A 10 -13.14 8.47 -3.46
CA TRP A 10 -13.82 8.78 -2.22
C TRP A 10 -13.98 10.29 -2.07
N GLN A 11 -15.17 10.69 -1.62
CA GLN A 11 -15.46 12.10 -1.38
C GLN A 11 -15.11 12.46 0.05
N LYS A 12 -14.86 13.75 0.28
CA LYS A 12 -14.51 14.26 1.60
C LYS A 12 -15.57 13.94 2.66
N VAL A 13 -16.85 14.08 2.30
CA VAL A 13 -17.95 13.78 3.22
C VAL A 13 -17.99 12.29 3.62
N GLU A 14 -17.63 11.42 2.69
CA GLU A 14 -17.53 9.99 2.98
C GLU A 14 -16.39 9.71 3.95
N ASP A 15 -15.23 10.30 3.72
CA ASP A 15 -14.06 10.15 4.60
C ASP A 15 -14.35 10.67 6.01
N GLU A 16 -14.99 11.82 6.12
CA GLU A 16 -15.39 12.40 7.42
C GLU A 16 -16.34 11.49 8.18
N HIS A 17 -17.30 10.90 7.49
CA HIS A 17 -18.23 9.93 8.08
C HIS A 17 -17.49 8.71 8.62
N ILE A 18 -16.57 8.15 7.82
CA ILE A 18 -15.80 6.98 8.24
C ILE A 18 -14.98 7.28 9.49
N VAL A 19 -14.23 8.36 9.49
CA VAL A 19 -13.35 8.74 10.62
C VAL A 19 -14.19 8.96 11.89
N SER A 20 -15.31 9.67 11.77
CA SER A 20 -16.21 9.92 12.90
C SER A 20 -16.78 8.63 13.48
N MET A 21 -17.24 7.73 12.62
CA MET A 21 -17.86 6.48 13.05
C MET A 21 -16.86 5.49 13.63
N VAL A 22 -15.64 5.44 13.08
CA VAL A 22 -14.55 4.62 13.65
C VAL A 22 -14.22 5.10 15.07
N ALA A 23 -14.11 6.40 15.26
CA ALA A 23 -13.84 6.99 16.58
C ALA A 23 -14.92 6.61 17.60
N ARG A 24 -16.15 6.38 17.15
CA ARG A 24 -17.29 5.98 17.99
C ARG A 24 -17.40 4.46 18.16
N GLY A 25 -16.50 3.69 17.56
CA GLY A 25 -16.45 2.24 17.73
C GLY A 25 -17.40 1.42 16.86
N PHE A 26 -17.95 1.99 15.80
CA PHE A 26 -18.85 1.26 14.90
C PHE A 26 -18.10 0.26 14.04
N LYS A 27 -18.77 -0.83 13.68
CA LYS A 27 -18.23 -1.85 12.78
C LYS A 27 -18.27 -1.34 11.34
N TRP A 28 -17.39 -1.90 10.50
CA TRP A 28 -17.29 -1.51 9.10
C TRP A 28 -18.61 -1.62 8.34
N ILE A 29 -19.36 -2.70 8.59
CA ILE A 29 -20.65 -2.92 7.94
C ILE A 29 -21.67 -1.84 8.33
N ASP A 30 -21.65 -1.42 9.57
CA ASP A 30 -22.57 -0.38 10.06
C ASP A 30 -22.21 1.00 9.50
N ILE A 31 -20.93 1.28 9.38
CA ILE A 31 -20.45 2.52 8.75
C ILE A 31 -20.88 2.57 7.28
N ALA A 32 -20.77 1.45 6.57
CA ALA A 32 -21.14 1.37 5.17
C ALA A 32 -22.62 1.62 4.93
N LYS A 33 -23.48 1.33 5.90
CA LYS A 33 -24.93 1.61 5.82
C LYS A 33 -25.23 3.09 5.58
N GLY A 34 -24.38 3.97 6.09
CA GLY A 34 -24.50 5.41 5.88
C GLY A 34 -23.83 5.93 4.62
N LEU A 35 -23.24 5.04 3.83
CA LEU A 35 -22.47 5.41 2.63
C LEU A 35 -23.03 4.66 1.42
N PRO A 36 -24.02 5.25 0.70
CA PRO A 36 -24.61 4.60 -0.47
C PRO A 36 -23.56 4.16 -1.48
N GLY A 37 -23.64 2.89 -1.89
CA GLY A 37 -22.75 2.33 -2.88
C GLY A 37 -21.42 1.83 -2.34
N ARG A 38 -21.19 1.90 -1.03
CA ARG A 38 -19.98 1.39 -0.39
C ARG A 38 -20.30 0.15 0.44
N THR A 39 -19.38 -0.81 0.46
CA THR A 39 -19.48 -2.00 1.31
C THR A 39 -18.63 -1.83 2.57
N GLY A 40 -18.86 -2.69 3.57
CA GLY A 40 -18.01 -2.70 4.77
C GLY A 40 -16.54 -2.93 4.45
N GLU A 41 -16.28 -3.77 3.46
CA GLU A 41 -14.91 -4.06 3.00
C GLU A 41 -14.26 -2.83 2.35
N HIS A 42 -15.01 -2.08 1.54
CA HIS A 42 -14.53 -0.81 0.95
C HIS A 42 -14.19 0.21 2.03
N VAL A 43 -15.04 0.33 3.04
CA VAL A 43 -14.85 1.25 4.17
C VAL A 43 -13.58 0.88 4.94
N ARG A 44 -13.43 -0.39 5.28
CA ARG A 44 -12.25 -0.88 5.99
C ARG A 44 -10.98 -0.58 5.21
N GLU A 45 -10.98 -0.90 3.93
CA GLU A 45 -9.83 -0.69 3.06
C GLU A 45 -9.44 0.79 2.99
N ARG A 46 -10.43 1.68 2.82
CA ARG A 46 -10.20 3.12 2.81
C ARG A 46 -9.59 3.60 4.12
N TYR A 47 -10.13 3.16 5.24
CA TYR A 47 -9.63 3.57 6.55
C TYR A 47 -8.20 3.07 6.80
N VAL A 48 -7.96 1.78 6.64
CA VAL A 48 -6.65 1.20 6.99
C VAL A 48 -5.54 1.64 6.04
N ASN A 49 -5.86 2.04 4.83
CA ASN A 49 -4.87 2.45 3.84
C ASN A 49 -4.66 3.97 3.77
N VAL A 50 -5.65 4.77 4.14
CA VAL A 50 -5.60 6.22 3.91
C VAL A 50 -5.98 7.05 5.14
N LEU A 51 -7.05 6.70 5.85
CA LEU A 51 -7.65 7.57 6.86
C LEU A 51 -7.13 7.36 8.28
N ASP A 52 -6.51 6.22 8.56
CA ASP A 52 -5.97 5.93 9.89
C ASP A 52 -4.88 6.95 10.23
N ASP A 53 -5.06 7.68 11.34
CA ASP A 53 -4.12 8.70 11.79
C ASP A 53 -2.77 8.13 12.24
N LYS A 54 -2.71 6.82 12.48
CA LYS A 54 -1.47 6.12 12.81
C LYS A 54 -0.56 5.91 11.59
N LEU A 55 -1.07 6.15 10.38
CA LEU A 55 -0.28 6.01 9.17
C LEU A 55 0.75 7.13 9.06
N LYS A 56 1.97 6.76 8.72
CA LYS A 56 3.03 7.73 8.45
C LYS A 56 2.76 8.44 7.12
N LYS A 57 2.87 9.75 7.14
CA LYS A 57 2.77 10.58 5.93
C LYS A 57 4.14 10.93 5.36
N THR A 58 5.19 10.43 5.98
CA THR A 58 6.57 10.64 5.54
C THR A 58 6.96 9.62 4.48
N GLY A 59 7.99 9.96 3.70
CA GLY A 59 8.58 9.02 2.75
C GLY A 59 9.21 7.81 3.45
N TRP A 60 9.50 6.77 2.70
CA TRP A 60 10.15 5.59 3.21
C TRP A 60 11.62 5.87 3.53
N THR A 61 12.06 5.38 4.68
CA THR A 61 13.47 5.48 5.09
C THR A 61 14.26 4.27 4.61
N ALA A 62 15.60 4.40 4.60
CA ALA A 62 16.49 3.29 4.26
C ALA A 62 16.33 2.13 5.25
N ASP A 63 16.09 2.42 6.52
CA ASP A 63 15.86 1.39 7.54
C ASP A 63 14.57 0.63 7.29
N GLU A 64 13.51 1.34 6.93
CA GLU A 64 12.23 0.72 6.59
C GLU A 64 12.38 -0.18 5.35
N ASP A 65 13.11 0.24 4.36
CA ASP A 65 13.37 -0.57 3.17
C ASP A 65 14.14 -1.85 3.51
N ARG A 66 15.13 -1.76 4.39
CA ARG A 66 15.88 -2.95 4.84
C ARG A 66 14.98 -3.94 5.57
N ILE A 67 14.12 -3.45 6.44
CA ILE A 67 13.16 -4.28 7.17
C ILE A 67 12.19 -4.94 6.19
N LEU A 68 11.66 -4.17 5.25
CA LEU A 68 10.75 -4.68 4.23
C LEU A 68 11.36 -5.83 3.44
N PHE A 69 12.54 -5.65 2.88
CA PHE A 69 13.20 -6.68 2.07
C PHE A 69 13.62 -7.89 2.90
N LYS A 70 14.06 -7.68 4.15
CA LYS A 70 14.39 -8.77 5.06
C LYS A 70 13.18 -9.68 5.31
N TYR A 71 12.05 -9.08 5.69
CA TYR A 71 10.87 -9.86 6.03
C TYR A 71 10.15 -10.42 4.80
N GLN A 72 10.22 -9.73 3.68
CA GLN A 72 9.71 -10.28 2.43
C GLN A 72 10.47 -11.55 2.05
N ARG A 73 11.78 -11.57 2.24
CA ARG A 73 12.60 -12.77 1.98
C ARG A 73 12.20 -13.93 2.90
N LEU A 74 11.90 -13.63 4.16
CA LEU A 74 11.54 -14.65 5.16
C LEU A 74 10.09 -15.11 5.05
N LEU A 75 9.17 -14.21 4.76
CA LEU A 75 7.73 -14.44 4.84
C LEU A 75 7.04 -14.48 3.48
N GLY A 76 7.74 -14.12 2.40
CA GLY A 76 7.12 -13.98 1.08
C GLY A 76 6.19 -12.77 1.05
N ASN A 77 5.09 -12.89 0.34
CA ASN A 77 4.14 -11.79 0.14
C ASN A 77 3.10 -11.67 1.25
N ARG A 78 3.46 -12.01 2.46
CA ARG A 78 2.57 -11.90 3.63
C ARG A 78 2.62 -10.47 4.18
N TRP A 79 2.01 -9.56 3.46
CA TRP A 79 2.10 -8.12 3.75
C TRP A 79 1.54 -7.75 5.13
N SER A 80 0.49 -8.39 5.58
CA SER A 80 -0.08 -8.15 6.92
C SER A 80 0.86 -8.60 8.04
N GLU A 81 1.64 -9.64 7.82
CA GLU A 81 2.67 -10.06 8.78
C GLU A 81 3.87 -9.10 8.76
N ILE A 82 4.30 -8.68 7.58
CA ILE A 82 5.39 -7.73 7.42
C ILE A 82 5.02 -6.39 8.05
N ARG A 83 3.77 -5.98 7.94
CA ARG A 83 3.26 -4.74 8.55
C ARG A 83 3.54 -4.64 10.04
N LYS A 84 3.56 -5.75 10.75
CA LYS A 84 3.84 -5.78 12.19
C LYS A 84 5.25 -5.24 12.52
N HIS A 85 6.15 -5.29 11.57
CA HIS A 85 7.53 -4.82 11.70
C HIS A 85 7.75 -3.42 11.14
N LEU A 86 6.72 -2.83 10.53
CA LEU A 86 6.78 -1.51 9.89
C LEU A 86 5.65 -0.62 10.44
N PRO A 87 5.78 -0.12 11.68
CA PRO A 87 4.74 0.71 12.30
C PRO A 87 4.39 1.91 11.44
N GLY A 88 3.10 2.17 11.28
CA GLY A 88 2.60 3.29 10.51
C GLY A 88 2.54 3.08 9.00
N ARG A 89 2.90 1.89 8.52
CA ARG A 89 2.77 1.56 7.10
C ARG A 89 1.61 0.59 6.90
N SER A 90 0.76 0.86 5.91
CA SER A 90 -0.34 -0.04 5.57
C SER A 90 0.14 -1.21 4.71
N ASP A 91 -0.64 -2.29 4.69
CA ASP A 91 -0.36 -3.46 3.83
C ASP A 91 -0.17 -3.04 2.37
N ASN A 92 -1.07 -2.19 1.89
CA ASN A 92 -1.03 -1.70 0.51
C ASN A 92 0.21 -0.86 0.22
N SER A 93 0.58 0.02 1.14
CA SER A 93 1.78 0.85 1.06
C SER A 93 3.05 -0.02 1.01
N ILE A 94 3.12 -1.04 1.85
CA ILE A 94 4.26 -1.97 1.91
C ILE A 94 4.39 -2.75 0.60
N LYS A 95 3.28 -3.30 0.11
CA LYS A 95 3.24 -4.03 -1.16
C LYS A 95 3.69 -3.14 -2.32
N ASN A 96 3.17 -1.92 -2.39
CA ASN A 96 3.53 -0.98 -3.45
C ASN A 96 5.00 -0.57 -3.37
N ARG A 97 5.51 -0.31 -2.15
CA ARG A 97 6.92 0.02 -1.95
C ARG A 97 7.83 -1.10 -2.41
N TYR A 98 7.51 -2.33 -2.03
CA TYR A 98 8.28 -3.49 -2.45
C TYR A 98 8.35 -3.62 -3.98
N HIS A 99 7.20 -3.56 -4.64
CA HIS A 99 7.16 -3.70 -6.10
C HIS A 99 7.88 -2.56 -6.81
N ASN A 100 7.74 -1.34 -6.34
CA ASN A 100 8.41 -0.18 -6.92
C ASN A 100 9.93 -0.29 -6.80
N LYS A 101 10.43 -0.66 -5.62
CA LYS A 101 11.87 -0.83 -5.39
C LYS A 101 12.43 -2.00 -6.19
N ARG A 102 11.72 -3.12 -6.23
CA ARG A 102 12.12 -4.28 -7.02
C ARG A 102 12.20 -3.94 -8.50
N ASN A 103 11.19 -3.25 -9.03
CA ASN A 103 11.16 -2.88 -10.43
C ASN A 103 12.30 -1.91 -10.79
N ALA A 104 12.58 -0.95 -9.92
CA ALA A 104 13.69 -0.01 -10.11
C ALA A 104 15.04 -0.75 -10.13
N TYR A 105 15.22 -1.71 -9.22
CA TYR A 105 16.43 -2.53 -9.16
C TYR A 105 16.61 -3.37 -10.43
N LEU A 106 15.55 -4.02 -10.89
CA LEU A 106 15.58 -4.83 -12.10
C LEU A 106 15.90 -3.99 -13.35
N ARG A 107 15.36 -2.79 -13.43
CA ARG A 107 15.67 -1.86 -14.51
C ARG A 107 17.14 -1.46 -14.49
N LYS A 108 17.69 -1.21 -13.31
CA LYS A 108 19.10 -0.87 -13.14
C LYS A 108 20.00 -2.01 -13.59
N LEU A 109 19.70 -3.24 -13.19
CA LEU A 109 20.45 -4.42 -13.62
C LEU A 109 20.43 -4.59 -15.13
N LYS A 110 19.29 -4.40 -15.75
CA LYS A 110 19.14 -4.50 -17.20
C LYS A 110 19.99 -3.47 -17.92
N ARG A 111 20.02 -2.23 -17.41
CA ARG A 111 20.82 -1.13 -17.94
C ARG A 111 22.32 -1.42 -17.83
N GLU A 112 22.76 -1.84 -16.65
CA GLU A 112 24.17 -2.22 -16.40
C GLU A 112 24.60 -3.41 -17.26
N GLY A 113 23.71 -4.39 -17.44
CA GLY A 113 23.97 -5.52 -18.33
C GLY A 113 24.15 -5.10 -19.78
N SER A 114 23.36 -4.16 -20.27
CA SER A 114 23.50 -3.62 -21.63
C SER A 114 24.80 -2.84 -21.81
N GLU A 115 25.15 -1.99 -20.84
CA GLU A 115 26.40 -1.23 -20.84
C GLU A 115 27.60 -2.15 -20.82
N LYS A 116 27.57 -3.21 -20.01
CA LYS A 116 28.62 -4.20 -19.89
C LYS A 116 28.82 -4.95 -21.20
N LYS A 117 27.74 -5.35 -21.87
CA LYS A 117 27.80 -5.99 -23.19
C LYS A 117 28.41 -5.07 -24.24
N SER A 118 28.06 -3.81 -24.24
CA SER A 118 28.62 -2.82 -25.16
C SER A 118 30.12 -2.65 -24.95
N SER A 119 30.56 -2.58 -23.68
CA SER A 119 31.99 -2.50 -23.34
C SER A 119 32.74 -3.72 -23.78
N GLU A 120 32.19 -4.90 -23.59
CA GLU A 120 32.80 -6.16 -24.05
C GLU A 120 32.94 -6.20 -25.56
N SER A 121 31.93 -5.75 -26.30
CA SER A 121 31.97 -5.65 -27.76
C SER A 121 33.04 -4.68 -28.23
N LEU A 122 33.26 -3.58 -27.53
CA LEU A 122 34.29 -2.58 -27.89
C LEU A 122 35.69 -3.03 -27.52
N ALA A 123 35.83 -3.98 -26.59
CA ALA A 123 37.12 -4.50 -26.14
C ALA A 123 37.72 -5.56 -27.12
N VAL A 124 36.92 -6.01 -28.06
CA VAL A 124 37.38 -6.95 -29.09
C VAL A 124 37.96 -6.18 -30.31
#